data_ab1ca639bb35bf13fc9d1f7363e32a8b
#
_entry.id   ab1ca639bb35bf13fc9d1f7363e32a8b
#
_cell.length_a   1.000
_cell.length_b   1.000
_cell.length_c   1.000
_cell.angle_alpha   90.00
_cell.angle_beta   90.00
_cell.angle_gamma   90.00
#
_symmetry.space_group_name_H-M   'P 1'
#
loop_
_entity.id
_entity.type
_entity.pdbx_description
1 polymer ?
#
loop_
_entity_poly.entity_id
_entity_poly.type
_entity_poly.pdbx_seq_one_letter_code
_entity_poly.pdbx_strand_id
1 'polypeptide(L)'
;MISEENIESQLQHYLVEMFEVSPEKITRDACLFEDLDLDSIDAVDLIVKLQDLTGRKFKPEEFKSVRTVGDLIDRVLLISHE
;
A
#
# COMPACT_ATOMS: atom_id res chain seq x y z
N MET A 1 -9.64 -7.59 13.86
CA MET A 1 -8.49 -6.69 14.02
C MET A 1 -7.49 -6.93 12.90
N ILE A 2 -7.02 -5.85 12.26
CA ILE A 2 -6.06 -5.95 11.15
C ILE A 2 -4.65 -5.84 11.70
N SER A 3 -3.82 -6.83 11.43
CA SER A 3 -2.44 -6.83 11.87
C SER A 3 -1.52 -6.34 10.75
N GLU A 4 -0.30 -5.97 11.11
CA GLU A 4 0.71 -5.56 10.14
C GLU A 4 0.96 -6.64 9.10
N GLU A 5 1.09 -7.88 9.55
CA GLU A 5 1.31 -9.01 8.64
C GLU A 5 0.18 -9.18 7.65
N ASN A 6 -1.05 -8.97 8.10
CA ASN A 6 -2.22 -9.10 7.27
C ASN A 6 -2.24 -8.04 6.17
N ILE A 7 -1.97 -6.80 6.55
CA ILE A 7 -1.91 -5.68 5.61
C ILE A 7 -0.76 -5.89 4.63
N GLU A 8 0.39 -6.29 5.11
CA GLU A 8 1.56 -6.53 4.28
C GLU A 8 1.29 -7.64 3.25
N SER A 9 0.68 -8.73 3.67
CA SER A 9 0.31 -9.84 2.80
C SER A 9 -0.67 -9.41 1.72
N GLN A 10 -1.70 -8.68 2.09
CA GLN A 10 -2.71 -8.21 1.15
C GLN A 10 -2.15 -7.18 0.19
N LEU A 11 -1.32 -6.29 0.69
CA LEU A 11 -0.65 -5.29 -0.14
C LEU A 11 0.23 -5.97 -1.18
N GLN A 12 1.02 -6.95 -0.76
CA GLN A 12 1.86 -7.72 -1.65
C GLN A 12 1.02 -8.41 -2.74
N HIS A 13 -0.08 -9.02 -2.33
CA HIS A 13 -1.00 -9.68 -3.25
C HIS A 13 -1.53 -8.70 -4.30
N TYR A 14 -1.97 -7.53 -3.89
CA TYR A 14 -2.49 -6.52 -4.81
C TYR A 14 -1.41 -6.04 -5.78
N LEU A 15 -0.21 -5.81 -5.29
CA LEU A 15 0.89 -5.35 -6.14
C LEU A 15 1.27 -6.40 -7.19
N VAL A 16 1.29 -7.66 -6.81
CA VAL A 16 1.61 -8.76 -7.72
C VAL A 16 0.49 -8.96 -8.75
N GLU A 17 -0.75 -9.02 -8.28
CA GLU A 17 -1.89 -9.35 -9.14
C GLU A 17 -2.35 -8.19 -10.02
N MET A 18 -2.32 -6.98 -9.49
CA MET A 18 -2.85 -5.82 -10.21
C MET A 18 -1.80 -5.07 -11.03
N PHE A 19 -0.59 -5.03 -10.56
CA PHE A 19 0.48 -4.23 -11.18
C PHE A 19 1.64 -5.07 -11.69
N GLU A 20 1.53 -6.37 -11.58
CA GLU A 20 2.53 -7.32 -12.06
C GLU A 20 3.93 -7.08 -11.48
N VAL A 21 3.98 -6.64 -10.24
CA VAL A 21 5.23 -6.43 -9.53
C VAL A 21 5.79 -7.76 -9.06
N SER A 22 7.08 -7.99 -9.26
CA SER A 22 7.72 -9.21 -8.75
C SER A 22 7.73 -9.20 -7.23
N PRO A 23 7.33 -10.31 -6.58
CA PRO A 23 7.32 -10.37 -5.11
C PRO A 23 8.66 -10.05 -4.49
N GLU A 24 9.73 -10.35 -5.18
CA GLU A 24 11.10 -10.10 -4.71
C GLU A 24 11.39 -8.61 -4.54
N LYS A 25 10.70 -7.77 -5.29
CA LYS A 25 10.89 -6.32 -5.24
C LYS A 25 10.08 -5.67 -4.12
N ILE A 26 9.14 -6.40 -3.54
CA ILE A 26 8.24 -5.85 -2.53
C ILE A 26 8.87 -6.01 -1.15
N THR A 27 9.66 -5.03 -0.76
CA THR A 27 10.27 -4.95 0.55
C THR A 27 9.81 -3.66 1.23
N ARG A 28 10.00 -3.56 2.53
CA ARG A 28 9.61 -2.34 3.25
C ARG A 28 10.36 -1.12 2.76
N ASP A 29 11.58 -1.30 2.27
CA ASP A 29 12.41 -0.20 1.77
C ASP A 29 12.16 0.12 0.30
N ALA A 30 11.38 -0.70 -0.41
CA ALA A 30 11.11 -0.48 -1.83
C ALA A 30 10.32 0.81 -2.03
N CYS A 31 10.77 1.64 -2.96
CA CYS A 31 10.07 2.86 -3.33
C CYS A 31 8.95 2.55 -4.30
N LEU A 32 7.74 3.00 -3.98
CA LEU A 32 6.55 2.68 -4.78
C LEU A 32 6.68 3.15 -6.22
N PHE A 33 7.21 4.34 -6.42
CA PHE A 33 7.29 4.92 -7.77
C PHE A 33 8.56 4.53 -8.50
N GLU A 34 9.67 4.42 -7.79
CA GLU A 34 10.98 4.16 -8.40
C GLU A 34 11.26 2.66 -8.56
N ASP A 35 11.00 1.88 -7.53
CA ASP A 35 11.33 0.45 -7.53
C ASP A 35 10.19 -0.41 -8.09
N LEU A 36 8.95 -0.02 -7.83
CA LEU A 36 7.78 -0.77 -8.26
C LEU A 36 7.13 -0.21 -9.53
N ASP A 37 7.68 0.86 -10.07
CA ASP A 37 7.19 1.51 -11.29
C ASP A 37 5.71 1.92 -11.24
N LEU A 38 5.21 2.24 -10.07
CA LEU A 38 3.84 2.73 -9.94
C LEU A 38 3.78 4.21 -10.32
N ASP A 39 2.68 4.61 -10.94
CA ASP A 39 2.43 6.03 -11.18
C ASP A 39 1.33 6.53 -10.23
N SER A 40 0.96 7.80 -10.37
CA SER A 40 -0.03 8.41 -9.46
C SER A 40 -1.41 7.76 -9.60
N ILE A 41 -1.76 7.27 -10.79
CA ILE A 41 -3.03 6.58 -11.00
C ILE A 41 -3.02 5.22 -10.31
N ASP A 42 -1.92 4.50 -10.44
CA ASP A 42 -1.76 3.20 -9.77
C ASP A 42 -1.83 3.35 -8.25
N ALA A 43 -1.23 4.41 -7.72
CA ALA A 43 -1.28 4.69 -6.29
C ALA A 43 -2.71 4.92 -5.81
N VAL A 44 -3.52 5.65 -6.58
CA VAL A 44 -4.93 5.88 -6.24
C VAL A 44 -5.71 4.56 -6.24
N ASP A 45 -5.49 3.72 -7.24
CA ASP A 45 -6.13 2.40 -7.30
C ASP A 45 -5.77 1.56 -6.08
N LEU A 46 -4.51 1.60 -5.71
CA LEU A 46 -4.03 0.84 -4.55
C LEU A 46 -4.70 1.35 -3.26
N ILE A 47 -4.82 2.67 -3.11
CA ILE A 47 -5.49 3.27 -1.96
C ILE A 47 -6.95 2.81 -1.88
N VAL A 48 -7.64 2.77 -3.00
CA VAL A 48 -9.03 2.30 -3.06
C VAL A 48 -9.13 0.85 -2.59
N LYS A 49 -8.21 -0.01 -3.01
CA LYS A 49 -8.19 -1.39 -2.57
C LYS A 49 -7.92 -1.51 -1.08
N LEU A 50 -7.06 -0.68 -0.55
CA LEU A 50 -6.77 -0.66 0.88
C LEU A 50 -7.98 -0.18 1.69
N GLN A 51 -8.77 0.74 1.14
CA GLN A 51 -10.02 1.16 1.77
C GLN A 51 -10.98 -0.02 1.90
N ASP A 52 -11.10 -0.84 0.85
CA ASP A 52 -11.94 -2.04 0.88
C ASP A 52 -11.43 -3.04 1.92
N LEU A 53 -10.12 -3.19 2.02
CA LEU A 53 -9.52 -4.13 2.95
C LEU A 53 -9.75 -3.73 4.40
N THR A 54 -9.60 -2.45 4.71
CA THR A 54 -9.67 -1.96 6.09
C THR A 54 -11.06 -1.50 6.51
N GLY A 55 -11.94 -1.27 5.55
CA GLY A 55 -13.26 -0.68 5.81
C GLY A 55 -13.20 0.79 6.18
N ARG A 56 -12.06 1.45 5.99
CA ARG A 56 -11.85 2.86 6.31
C ARG A 56 -11.66 3.66 5.03
N LYS A 57 -12.03 4.93 5.07
CA LYS A 57 -11.80 5.85 3.95
C LYS A 57 -10.47 6.54 4.14
N PHE A 58 -9.66 6.51 3.11
CA PHE A 58 -8.35 7.17 3.11
C PHE A 58 -8.40 8.35 2.15
N LYS A 59 -7.82 9.46 2.55
CA LYS A 59 -7.70 10.62 1.68
C LYS A 59 -6.38 10.54 0.94
N PRO A 60 -6.34 10.82 -0.36
CA PRO A 60 -5.07 10.80 -1.10
C PRO A 60 -4.00 11.68 -0.45
N GLU A 61 -4.41 12.76 0.21
CA GLU A 61 -3.50 13.67 0.89
C GLU A 61 -2.69 13.00 1.99
N GLU A 62 -3.27 12.00 2.64
CA GLU A 62 -2.60 11.28 3.72
C GLU A 62 -1.43 10.44 3.21
N PHE A 63 -1.41 10.18 1.91
CA PHE A 63 -0.38 9.35 1.29
C PHE A 63 0.66 10.14 0.52
N LYS A 64 0.61 11.46 0.55
CA LYS A 64 1.58 12.31 -0.16
C LYS A 64 3.00 12.13 0.35
N SER A 65 3.16 11.84 1.63
CA SER A 65 4.46 11.63 2.23
C SER A 65 4.92 10.18 2.16
N VAL A 66 4.04 9.29 1.73
CA VAL A 66 4.37 7.87 1.60
C VAL A 66 5.23 7.67 0.36
N ARG A 67 6.39 7.06 0.52
CA ARG A 67 7.33 6.80 -0.58
C ARG A 67 7.66 5.33 -0.72
N THR A 68 7.70 4.60 0.39
CA THR A 68 8.07 3.20 0.40
C THR A 68 6.89 2.33 0.79
N VAL A 69 7.04 1.03 0.56
CA VAL A 69 6.04 0.04 0.98
C VAL A 69 5.83 0.11 2.49
N GLY A 70 6.93 0.24 3.25
CA GLY A 70 6.86 0.36 4.71
C GLY A 70 6.08 1.57 5.16
N ASP A 71 6.31 2.72 4.50
CA ASP A 71 5.57 3.95 4.80
C ASP A 71 4.07 3.74 4.58
N LEU A 72 3.72 3.06 3.50
CA LEU A 72 2.33 2.78 3.17
C LEU A 72 1.69 1.88 4.22
N ILE A 73 2.38 0.82 4.61
CA ILE A 73 1.89 -0.11 5.63
C ILE A 73 1.68 0.63 6.96
N ASP A 74 2.65 1.42 7.36
CA ASP A 74 2.56 2.19 8.62
C ASP A 74 1.38 3.15 8.61
N ARG A 75 1.14 3.82 7.49
CA ARG A 75 0.03 4.75 7.36
C ARG A 75 -1.32 4.02 7.44
N VAL A 76 -1.44 2.89 6.76
CA VAL A 76 -2.65 2.09 6.78
C VAL A 76 -2.94 1.58 8.19
N LEU A 77 -1.92 1.12 8.90
CA LEU A 77 -2.06 0.66 10.27
C LEU A 77 -2.54 1.79 11.18
N LEU A 78 -1.95 2.96 11.03
CA LEU A 78 -2.32 4.12 11.86
C LEU A 78 -3.80 4.47 11.68
N ILE A 79 -4.26 4.50 10.43
CA ILE A 79 -5.65 4.83 10.11
C ILE A 79 -6.60 3.73 10.59
N SER A 80 -6.22 2.46 10.43
CA SER A 80 -7.09 1.34 10.79
C SER A 80 -7.28 1.20 12.30
N HIS A 81 -6.40 1.80 13.09
CA HIS A 81 -6.49 1.76 14.55
C HIS A 81 -7.21 2.99 15.15
N GLU A 82 -7.65 3.91 14.33
CA GLU A 82 -8.41 5.08 14.81
C GLU A 82 -9.85 4.76 15.15
#